data_59cb96b2771bda72c4b3af4814e42d34
#
_entry.id   59cb96b2771bda72c4b3af4814e42d34
#
_cell.length_a   1.000
_cell.length_b   1.000
_cell.length_c   1.000
_cell.angle_alpha   90.00
_cell.angle_beta   90.00
_cell.angle_gamma   90.00
#
_symmetry.space_group_name_H-M   'P 1'
#
loop_
_entity.id
_entity.type
_entity.pdbx_description
1 polymer ?
#
loop_
_entity_poly.entity_id
_entity_poly.type
_entity_poly.pdbx_seq_one_letter_code
_entity_poly.pdbx_strand_id
1 'polypeptide(L)'
;MKKLRLIISVFLIGILTLGLVACGSKKEESKNAEEKKDLKGSTIKIIATSEDYKSVFEKFTKETGIKVEFLSMSSGEVISRIKAEGGKPMADVWFGGGLDAFMDAKDSGLLEKYIPEESKDIKEEYKDKEGYWMGKGLTIVGFLVNKDVLKEKNLQVPKNWDDLVKPEYKNEILMSNPAISGTNYAVVNALLQQKGKDEGWKYFENLNKNISYYSKRGKDPKLKTTAGEVAIGITYIDNSIVKLEKEKNMQVIYPQDGIPWVVEGMAIFKNASNLEGAKIFENWVLKRETQEELAKIDGKDGAMLVKPGIKGIDLKVPKDKLMKEDLSSFGKDRKEILDKWKDIAGNK
;
A
#
# COMPACT_ATOMS: atom_id res chain seq x y z
N MET A 1 -34.45 -37.31 54.19
CA MET A 1 -34.80 -37.13 55.62
C MET A 1 -34.08 -35.90 56.11
N LYS A 2 -34.91 -34.98 56.57
CA LYS A 2 -34.74 -34.05 57.72
C LYS A 2 -33.53 -33.07 57.62
N LYS A 3 -33.83 -31.81 57.40
CA LYS A 3 -34.22 -30.73 58.34
C LYS A 3 -33.04 -29.85 58.66
N LEU A 4 -33.01 -28.59 58.32
CA LEU A 4 -33.78 -27.39 58.77
C LEU A 4 -33.05 -26.60 59.89
N ARG A 5 -33.06 -25.27 59.68
CA ARG A 5 -32.99 -24.16 60.66
C ARG A 5 -31.69 -23.34 60.64
N LEU A 6 -31.74 -22.11 60.22
CA LEU A 6 -32.42 -20.85 60.58
C LEU A 6 -31.96 -20.31 61.94
N ILE A 7 -31.61 -19.04 62.04
CA ILE A 7 -31.79 -18.02 63.10
C ILE A 7 -30.64 -16.97 62.95
N ILE A 8 -30.86 -15.73 62.42
CA ILE A 8 -31.44 -14.49 62.90
C ILE A 8 -30.74 -13.92 64.15
N SER A 9 -30.26 -12.68 64.02
CA SER A 9 -30.42 -11.51 64.93
C SER A 9 -29.31 -10.48 64.64
N VAL A 10 -29.54 -9.30 64.10
CA VAL A 10 -30.21 -8.05 64.57
C VAL A 10 -29.58 -7.45 65.83
N PHE A 11 -29.08 -6.23 65.72
CA PHE A 11 -29.20 -5.05 66.60
C PHE A 11 -28.06 -4.06 66.24
N LEU A 12 -28.25 -2.92 65.74
CA LEU A 12 -29.00 -1.69 65.95
C LEU A 12 -28.22 -0.59 66.67
N ILE A 13 -28.31 0.62 66.10
CA ILE A 13 -28.23 1.96 66.75
C ILE A 13 -26.79 2.48 66.94
N GLY A 14 -26.40 3.60 66.49
CA GLY A 14 -26.92 4.88 66.01
C GLY A 14 -25.94 5.97 66.49
N ILE A 15 -25.88 7.04 65.85
CA ILE A 15 -26.00 8.41 66.36
C ILE A 15 -25.61 9.39 65.24
N LEU A 16 -26.56 10.26 64.97
CA LEU A 16 -26.50 11.48 64.19
C LEU A 16 -25.49 12.48 64.76
N THR A 17 -24.75 13.19 63.90
CA THR A 17 -24.49 14.61 64.10
C THR A 17 -24.56 15.34 62.78
N LEU A 18 -25.46 16.30 62.74
CA LEU A 18 -25.62 17.30 61.68
C LEU A 18 -24.42 18.26 61.70
N GLY A 19 -23.98 18.60 60.50
CA GLY A 19 -23.12 19.74 60.26
C GLY A 19 -23.43 20.31 58.90
N LEU A 20 -24.21 21.40 58.87
CA LEU A 20 -24.65 22.16 57.72
C LEU A 20 -23.49 23.03 57.14
N VAL A 21 -23.65 23.30 55.84
CA VAL A 21 -23.26 24.49 55.06
C VAL A 21 -21.87 24.49 54.39
N ALA A 22 -21.89 24.38 53.07
CA ALA A 22 -21.61 25.51 52.17
C ALA A 22 -21.74 25.06 50.70
N CYS A 23 -22.60 25.73 49.97
CA CYS A 23 -22.65 25.76 48.53
C CYS A 23 -21.33 26.16 47.91
N GLY A 24 -20.82 25.36 46.98
CA GLY A 24 -19.76 25.71 46.08
C GLY A 24 -19.88 24.84 44.84
N SER A 25 -20.63 25.30 43.82
CA SER A 25 -20.74 24.68 42.51
C SER A 25 -19.35 24.69 41.85
N LYS A 26 -18.60 23.62 41.99
CA LYS A 26 -17.52 23.30 41.06
C LYS A 26 -18.07 22.31 40.04
N LYS A 27 -18.24 22.80 38.82
CA LYS A 27 -18.30 21.93 37.64
C LYS A 27 -17.07 21.02 37.67
N GLU A 28 -17.28 19.75 37.95
CA GLU A 28 -16.32 18.72 37.58
C GLU A 28 -16.35 18.61 36.08
N GLU A 29 -15.42 19.31 35.42
CA GLU A 29 -14.94 18.94 34.11
C GLU A 29 -14.31 17.56 34.28
N SER A 30 -15.01 16.52 33.87
CA SER A 30 -14.42 15.20 33.68
C SER A 30 -13.40 15.33 32.54
N LYS A 31 -12.17 15.62 32.90
CA LYS A 31 -11.03 15.35 32.02
C LYS A 31 -10.88 13.84 31.93
N ASN A 32 -11.52 13.24 30.93
CA ASN A 32 -11.08 11.98 30.38
C ASN A 32 -9.70 12.24 29.69
N ALA A 33 -8.65 12.37 30.50
CA ALA A 33 -7.31 12.15 30.05
C ALA A 33 -7.19 10.62 29.94
N GLU A 34 -7.37 10.06 28.73
CA GLU A 34 -6.87 8.73 28.44
C GLU A 34 -5.39 8.71 28.86
N GLU A 35 -5.06 7.96 29.91
CA GLU A 35 -3.69 7.66 30.29
C GLU A 35 -3.02 7.07 29.06
N LYS A 36 -2.11 7.82 28.44
CA LYS A 36 -1.27 7.30 27.36
C LYS A 36 -0.48 6.14 27.92
N LYS A 37 -0.92 4.93 27.64
CA LYS A 37 -0.26 3.69 28.01
C LYS A 37 1.17 3.76 27.51
N ASP A 38 2.15 3.62 28.39
CA ASP A 38 3.56 3.53 27.99
C ASP A 38 3.74 2.21 27.22
N LEU A 39 3.97 2.33 25.91
CA LEU A 39 4.15 1.19 25.00
C LEU A 39 5.62 0.86 24.75
N LYS A 40 6.56 1.49 25.48
CA LYS A 40 7.98 1.17 25.37
C LYS A 40 8.23 -0.30 25.65
N GLY A 41 9.01 -0.94 24.79
CA GLY A 41 9.30 -2.36 24.87
C GLY A 41 8.23 -3.28 24.28
N SER A 42 7.03 -2.77 23.95
CA SER A 42 6.04 -3.54 23.19
C SER A 42 6.48 -3.77 21.74
N THR A 43 5.82 -4.69 21.06
CA THR A 43 6.11 -5.03 19.67
C THR A 43 4.88 -4.83 18.78
N ILE A 44 5.08 -4.27 17.59
CA ILE A 44 4.11 -4.32 16.49
C ILE A 44 4.64 -5.22 15.39
N LYS A 45 3.72 -5.92 14.71
CA LYS A 45 4.02 -6.75 13.55
C LYS A 45 3.55 -6.04 12.30
N ILE A 46 4.43 -5.94 11.29
CA ILE A 46 4.14 -5.24 10.04
C ILE A 46 4.32 -6.19 8.86
N ILE A 47 3.36 -6.20 7.94
CA ILE A 47 3.58 -6.72 6.60
C ILE A 47 3.94 -5.55 5.71
N ALA A 48 5.11 -5.61 5.08
CA ALA A 48 5.62 -4.56 4.20
C ALA A 48 5.88 -5.11 2.78
N THR A 49 5.81 -4.25 1.77
CA THR A 49 6.05 -4.68 0.38
C THR A 49 7.52 -4.70 -0.01
N SER A 50 8.43 -4.15 0.81
CA SER A 50 9.88 -4.14 0.56
C SER A 50 10.66 -4.36 1.84
N GLU A 51 11.79 -5.07 1.71
CA GLU A 51 12.82 -5.20 2.76
C GLU A 51 13.55 -3.86 3.01
N ASP A 52 13.51 -2.93 2.07
CA ASP A 52 14.21 -1.63 2.15
C ASP A 52 13.65 -0.75 3.28
N TYR A 53 12.43 -1.04 3.76
CA TYR A 53 11.82 -0.34 4.89
C TYR A 53 12.44 -0.67 6.25
N LYS A 54 13.40 -1.60 6.31
CA LYS A 54 14.05 -1.97 7.57
C LYS A 54 14.60 -0.75 8.34
N SER A 55 15.27 0.17 7.64
CA SER A 55 15.81 1.40 8.25
C SER A 55 14.73 2.32 8.81
N VAL A 56 13.56 2.40 8.15
CA VAL A 56 12.39 3.15 8.64
C VAL A 56 11.89 2.55 9.94
N PHE A 57 11.77 1.24 10.00
CA PHE A 57 11.27 0.52 11.19
C PHE A 57 12.26 0.60 12.37
N GLU A 58 13.55 0.56 12.10
CA GLU A 58 14.60 0.77 13.12
C GLU A 58 14.53 2.19 13.70
N LYS A 59 14.29 3.21 12.85
CA LYS A 59 14.10 4.59 13.30
C LYS A 59 12.84 4.73 14.15
N PHE A 60 11.70 4.16 13.72
CA PHE A 60 10.49 4.14 14.53
C PHE A 60 10.75 3.55 15.91
N THR A 61 11.42 2.40 15.97
CA THR A 61 11.78 1.75 17.24
C THR A 61 12.67 2.65 18.11
N LYS A 62 13.65 3.32 17.51
CA LYS A 62 14.54 4.23 18.23
C LYS A 62 13.80 5.44 18.82
N GLU A 63 12.83 5.99 18.09
CA GLU A 63 12.09 7.20 18.50
C GLU A 63 10.98 6.90 19.50
N THR A 64 10.34 5.74 19.40
CA THR A 64 9.13 5.42 20.19
C THR A 64 9.38 4.38 21.28
N GLY A 65 10.44 3.59 21.17
CA GLY A 65 10.68 2.43 22.02
C GLY A 65 9.81 1.22 21.68
N ILE A 66 8.93 1.29 20.66
CA ILE A 66 8.10 0.17 20.18
C ILE A 66 8.92 -0.62 19.17
N LYS A 67 9.08 -1.91 19.39
CA LYS A 67 9.82 -2.80 18.48
C LYS A 67 8.98 -3.13 17.26
N VAL A 68 9.64 -3.33 16.12
CA VAL A 68 8.99 -3.78 14.88
C VAL A 68 9.52 -5.14 14.47
N GLU A 69 8.61 -6.09 14.31
CA GLU A 69 8.83 -7.33 13.57
C GLU A 69 8.13 -7.19 12.22
N PHE A 70 8.81 -7.46 11.10
CA PHE A 70 8.17 -7.36 9.80
C PHE A 70 8.45 -8.52 8.87
N LEU A 71 7.52 -8.74 7.94
CA LEU A 71 7.58 -9.72 6.88
C LEU A 71 7.32 -9.04 5.54
N SER A 72 8.14 -9.33 4.52
CA SER A 72 7.94 -8.80 3.17
C SER A 72 6.98 -9.69 2.38
N MET A 73 5.92 -9.07 1.82
CA MET A 73 4.89 -9.77 1.06
C MET A 73 4.24 -8.83 0.04
N SER A 74 3.91 -9.31 -1.16
CA SER A 74 3.15 -8.53 -2.13
C SER A 74 1.68 -8.39 -1.74
N SER A 75 1.00 -7.33 -2.20
CA SER A 75 -0.39 -7.03 -1.79
C SER A 75 -1.38 -8.15 -2.13
N GLY A 76 -1.21 -8.81 -3.27
CA GLY A 76 -2.05 -9.95 -3.64
C GLY A 76 -1.82 -11.18 -2.76
N GLU A 77 -0.57 -11.41 -2.33
CA GLU A 77 -0.25 -12.49 -1.36
C GLU A 77 -0.88 -12.21 0.00
N VAL A 78 -0.85 -10.96 0.48
CA VAL A 78 -1.48 -10.56 1.75
C VAL A 78 -2.97 -10.90 1.74
N ILE A 79 -3.70 -10.46 0.71
CA ILE A 79 -5.13 -10.73 0.59
C ILE A 79 -5.42 -12.22 0.52
N SER A 80 -4.68 -12.95 -0.31
CA SER A 80 -4.87 -14.40 -0.48
C SER A 80 -4.65 -15.15 0.82
N ARG A 81 -3.60 -14.79 1.55
CA ARG A 81 -3.22 -15.44 2.79
C ARG A 81 -4.22 -15.14 3.91
N ILE A 82 -4.58 -13.89 4.14
CA ILE A 82 -5.51 -13.55 5.21
C ILE A 82 -6.90 -14.16 4.98
N LYS A 83 -7.36 -14.24 3.72
CA LYS A 83 -8.60 -14.93 3.37
C LYS A 83 -8.51 -16.44 3.62
N ALA A 84 -7.38 -17.08 3.27
CA ALA A 84 -7.14 -18.50 3.53
C ALA A 84 -7.06 -18.83 5.03
N GLU A 85 -6.58 -17.89 5.85
CA GLU A 85 -6.49 -18.02 7.31
C GLU A 85 -7.80 -17.61 8.03
N GLY A 86 -8.91 -17.47 7.28
CA GLY A 86 -10.24 -17.16 7.85
C GLY A 86 -10.37 -15.73 8.38
N GLY A 87 -9.62 -14.78 7.81
CA GLY A 87 -9.65 -13.38 8.19
C GLY A 87 -8.88 -13.05 9.48
N LYS A 88 -8.09 -13.97 10.00
CA LYS A 88 -7.23 -13.71 11.16
C LYS A 88 -6.03 -12.87 10.73
N PRO A 89 -5.75 -11.74 11.37
CA PRO A 89 -4.61 -10.92 11.01
C PRO A 89 -3.32 -11.62 11.43
N MET A 90 -2.37 -11.67 10.51
CA MET A 90 -1.01 -12.17 10.78
C MET A 90 -0.05 -11.07 11.25
N ALA A 91 -0.51 -9.82 11.22
CA ALA A 91 0.23 -8.63 11.62
C ALA A 91 -0.72 -7.57 12.19
N ASP A 92 -0.17 -6.49 12.73
CA ASP A 92 -0.92 -5.34 13.22
C ASP A 92 -1.13 -4.31 12.11
N VAL A 93 -0.12 -4.11 11.25
CA VAL A 93 -0.10 -3.10 10.19
C VAL A 93 0.25 -3.73 8.84
N TRP A 94 -0.44 -3.25 7.82
CA TRP A 94 -0.08 -3.47 6.42
C TRP A 94 0.52 -2.18 5.84
N PHE A 95 1.76 -2.25 5.34
CA PHE A 95 2.54 -1.11 4.89
C PHE A 95 3.00 -1.25 3.44
N GLY A 96 2.41 -0.49 2.54
CA GLY A 96 2.69 -0.50 1.11
C GLY A 96 1.84 -1.49 0.31
N GLY A 97 1.85 -1.33 -0.98
CA GLY A 97 1.05 -2.10 -1.93
C GLY A 97 -0.04 -1.28 -2.60
N GLY A 98 -0.60 -1.81 -3.67
CA GLY A 98 -1.58 -1.12 -4.49
C GLY A 98 -2.94 -0.95 -3.80
N LEU A 99 -3.58 0.16 -4.10
CA LEU A 99 -4.88 0.57 -3.54
C LEU A 99 -5.98 -0.51 -3.72
N ASP A 100 -5.94 -1.24 -4.82
CA ASP A 100 -6.89 -2.32 -5.13
C ASP A 100 -7.03 -3.34 -4.01
N ALA A 101 -5.91 -3.72 -3.41
CA ALA A 101 -5.88 -4.70 -2.34
C ALA A 101 -6.40 -4.13 -1.01
N PHE A 102 -6.15 -2.85 -0.72
CA PHE A 102 -6.70 -2.19 0.47
C PHE A 102 -8.22 -2.02 0.37
N MET A 103 -8.74 -1.71 -0.81
CA MET A 103 -10.18 -1.64 -1.04
C MET A 103 -10.85 -3.02 -0.88
N ASP A 104 -10.26 -4.08 -1.47
CA ASP A 104 -10.73 -5.45 -1.26
C ASP A 104 -10.69 -5.86 0.23
N ALA A 105 -9.63 -5.48 0.95
CA ALA A 105 -9.53 -5.74 2.39
C ALA A 105 -10.59 -4.99 3.21
N LYS A 106 -10.86 -3.73 2.87
CA LYS A 106 -11.94 -2.95 3.48
C LYS A 106 -13.29 -3.62 3.26
N ASP A 107 -13.62 -3.95 2.01
CA ASP A 107 -14.90 -4.56 1.63
C ASP A 107 -15.07 -5.95 2.27
N SER A 108 -13.97 -6.65 2.49
CA SER A 108 -13.92 -7.94 3.19
C SER A 108 -13.95 -7.81 4.73
N GLY A 109 -13.99 -6.58 5.29
CA GLY A 109 -14.03 -6.33 6.73
C GLY A 109 -12.75 -6.71 7.47
N LEU A 110 -11.59 -6.66 6.80
CA LEU A 110 -10.29 -7.10 7.31
C LEU A 110 -9.47 -5.96 7.94
N LEU A 111 -9.92 -4.71 7.80
CA LEU A 111 -9.21 -3.53 8.27
C LEU A 111 -9.90 -2.89 9.47
N GLU A 112 -9.09 -2.25 10.31
CA GLU A 112 -9.52 -1.44 11.44
C GLU A 112 -9.71 0.01 10.99
N LYS A 113 -10.66 0.70 11.61
CA LYS A 113 -10.95 2.09 11.30
C LYS A 113 -10.10 3.02 12.16
N TYR A 114 -9.25 3.81 11.52
CA TYR A 114 -8.45 4.81 12.18
C TYR A 114 -8.13 5.99 11.26
N ILE A 115 -8.27 7.21 11.75
CA ILE A 115 -7.89 8.43 11.03
C ILE A 115 -6.72 9.09 11.76
N PRO A 116 -5.50 8.98 11.23
CA PRO A 116 -4.33 9.61 11.83
C PRO A 116 -4.46 11.13 11.89
N GLU A 117 -4.05 11.75 13.00
CA GLU A 117 -4.05 13.21 13.15
C GLU A 117 -3.18 13.90 12.09
N GLU A 118 -2.08 13.26 11.72
CA GLU A 118 -1.13 13.70 10.70
C GLU A 118 -1.66 13.60 9.25
N SER A 119 -2.91 13.11 9.05
CA SER A 119 -3.51 12.96 7.72
C SER A 119 -4.30 14.19 7.23
N LYS A 120 -4.38 15.26 8.01
CA LYS A 120 -5.25 16.42 7.74
C LYS A 120 -4.94 17.14 6.43
N ASP A 121 -3.68 17.19 6.04
CA ASP A 121 -3.19 17.85 4.83
C ASP A 121 -3.04 16.90 3.63
N ILE A 122 -3.40 15.62 3.78
CA ILE A 122 -3.42 14.64 2.69
C ILE A 122 -4.72 14.82 1.89
N LYS A 123 -4.59 14.84 0.56
CA LYS A 123 -5.76 14.94 -0.34
C LYS A 123 -6.75 13.80 -0.12
N GLU A 124 -8.03 14.12 -0.27
CA GLU A 124 -9.11 13.14 -0.09
C GLU A 124 -9.00 11.92 -1.02
N GLU A 125 -8.45 12.09 -2.21
CA GLU A 125 -8.23 11.00 -3.18
C GLU A 125 -7.14 9.99 -2.73
N TYR A 126 -6.29 10.36 -1.76
CA TYR A 126 -5.19 9.52 -1.25
C TYR A 126 -5.51 8.86 0.10
N LYS A 127 -6.76 8.91 0.54
CA LYS A 127 -7.19 8.30 1.81
C LYS A 127 -8.62 7.79 1.74
N ASP A 128 -8.92 6.80 2.55
CA ASP A 128 -10.30 6.36 2.72
C ASP A 128 -11.09 7.34 3.60
N LYS A 129 -12.26 7.75 3.13
CA LYS A 129 -13.11 8.71 3.85
C LYS A 129 -13.56 8.21 5.22
N GLU A 130 -13.64 6.90 5.39
CA GLU A 130 -14.02 6.26 6.64
C GLU A 130 -12.82 5.89 7.52
N GLY A 131 -11.58 6.01 7.00
CA GLY A 131 -10.36 5.77 7.73
C GLY A 131 -9.89 4.33 7.76
N TYR A 132 -10.25 3.50 6.78
CA TYR A 132 -9.79 2.11 6.72
C TYR A 132 -8.40 1.96 6.10
N TRP A 133 -7.97 2.90 5.28
CA TRP A 133 -6.63 2.95 4.72
C TRP A 133 -6.17 4.39 4.49
N MET A 134 -4.87 4.57 4.44
CA MET A 134 -4.21 5.84 4.20
C MET A 134 -3.11 5.66 3.15
N GLY A 135 -2.97 6.62 2.23
CA GLY A 135 -1.85 6.65 1.31
C GLY A 135 -0.56 7.03 2.03
N LYS A 136 0.51 6.29 1.77
CA LYS A 136 1.87 6.64 2.21
C LYS A 136 2.73 7.26 1.10
N GLY A 137 2.32 7.09 -0.15
CA GLY A 137 2.99 7.56 -1.36
C GLY A 137 2.24 7.12 -2.60
N LEU A 138 2.76 7.48 -3.78
CA LEU A 138 2.27 7.04 -5.07
C LEU A 138 3.33 6.21 -5.77
N THR A 139 2.91 5.27 -6.60
CA THR A 139 3.76 4.55 -7.54
C THR A 139 3.34 4.89 -8.94
N ILE A 140 4.28 5.28 -9.80
CA ILE A 140 4.07 5.46 -11.23
C ILE A 140 4.69 4.28 -11.99
N VAL A 141 4.14 3.97 -13.16
CA VAL A 141 4.55 2.82 -13.95
C VAL A 141 4.99 3.25 -15.34
N GLY A 142 6.08 2.66 -15.81
CA GLY A 142 6.61 2.86 -17.15
C GLY A 142 7.40 1.64 -17.61
N PHE A 143 8.33 1.85 -18.51
CA PHE A 143 9.15 0.77 -19.04
C PHE A 143 10.62 0.96 -18.63
N LEU A 144 11.24 -0.11 -18.16
CA LEU A 144 12.69 -0.24 -18.13
C LEU A 144 13.13 -1.00 -19.38
N VAL A 145 14.06 -0.43 -20.12
CA VAL A 145 14.52 -0.99 -21.40
C VAL A 145 16.01 -1.33 -21.32
N ASN A 146 16.37 -2.54 -21.71
CA ASN A 146 17.76 -2.96 -21.89
C ASN A 146 18.20 -2.68 -23.32
N LYS A 147 19.04 -1.65 -23.51
CA LYS A 147 19.48 -1.21 -24.84
C LYS A 147 20.41 -2.21 -25.53
N ASP A 148 21.16 -3.01 -24.78
CA ASP A 148 22.02 -4.03 -25.34
C ASP A 148 21.18 -5.15 -25.96
N VAL A 149 20.15 -5.62 -25.26
CA VAL A 149 19.21 -6.64 -25.76
C VAL A 149 18.43 -6.11 -26.97
N LEU A 150 17.93 -4.85 -26.91
CA LEU A 150 17.26 -4.25 -28.07
C LEU A 150 18.19 -4.19 -29.30
N LYS A 151 19.44 -3.78 -29.12
CA LYS A 151 20.41 -3.70 -30.19
C LYS A 151 20.73 -5.08 -30.76
N GLU A 152 20.97 -6.07 -29.92
CA GLU A 152 21.24 -7.46 -30.33
C GLU A 152 20.10 -8.03 -31.19
N LYS A 153 18.86 -7.73 -30.79
CA LYS A 153 17.64 -8.23 -31.45
C LYS A 153 17.12 -7.29 -32.55
N ASN A 154 17.84 -6.21 -32.85
CA ASN A 154 17.43 -5.19 -33.82
C ASN A 154 16.01 -4.61 -33.56
N LEU A 155 15.69 -4.38 -32.29
CA LEU A 155 14.41 -3.83 -31.84
C LEU A 155 14.50 -2.32 -31.59
N GLN A 156 13.40 -1.61 -31.85
CA GLN A 156 13.28 -0.19 -31.54
C GLN A 156 12.95 0.03 -30.06
N VAL A 157 13.29 1.21 -29.52
CA VAL A 157 12.87 1.60 -28.18
C VAL A 157 11.38 1.96 -28.20
N PRO A 158 10.50 1.30 -27.41
CA PRO A 158 9.09 1.64 -27.35
C PRO A 158 8.89 3.01 -26.69
N LYS A 159 7.91 3.79 -27.16
CA LYS A 159 7.58 5.11 -26.63
C LYS A 159 6.18 5.16 -25.99
N ASN A 160 5.31 4.26 -26.41
CA ASN A 160 3.89 4.23 -26.06
C ASN A 160 3.49 2.83 -25.65
N TRP A 161 2.35 2.72 -24.97
CA TRP A 161 1.74 1.42 -24.66
C TRP A 161 1.45 0.62 -25.92
N ASP A 162 0.93 1.30 -26.96
CA ASP A 162 0.59 0.63 -28.23
C ASP A 162 1.82 0.10 -28.99
N ASP A 163 3.02 0.57 -28.69
CA ASP A 163 4.23 -0.03 -29.27
C ASP A 163 4.45 -1.46 -28.76
N LEU A 164 4.09 -1.74 -27.50
CA LEU A 164 4.33 -3.05 -26.88
C LEU A 164 3.55 -4.21 -27.49
N VAL A 165 2.51 -3.93 -28.27
CA VAL A 165 1.72 -4.98 -28.96
C VAL A 165 2.24 -5.33 -30.35
N LYS A 166 3.31 -4.65 -30.81
CA LYS A 166 3.95 -4.97 -32.07
C LYS A 166 4.58 -6.37 -32.02
N PRO A 167 4.43 -7.21 -33.06
CA PRO A 167 4.88 -8.60 -33.03
C PRO A 167 6.40 -8.77 -32.91
N GLU A 168 7.18 -7.72 -33.22
CA GLU A 168 8.64 -7.71 -33.10
C GLU A 168 9.11 -7.87 -31.63
N TYR A 169 8.28 -7.50 -30.64
CA TYR A 169 8.60 -7.66 -29.21
C TYR A 169 8.19 -9.02 -28.63
N LYS A 170 7.88 -10.01 -29.48
CA LYS A 170 7.47 -11.33 -29.01
C LYS A 170 8.51 -11.95 -28.10
N ASN A 171 8.08 -12.30 -26.86
CA ASN A 171 8.88 -12.84 -25.75
C ASN A 171 9.94 -11.86 -25.18
N GLU A 172 9.87 -10.58 -25.54
CA GLU A 172 10.80 -9.56 -25.07
C GLU A 172 10.22 -8.65 -24.00
N ILE A 173 8.99 -8.89 -23.60
CA ILE A 173 8.29 -8.08 -22.60
C ILE A 173 8.00 -8.92 -21.36
N LEU A 174 8.28 -8.36 -20.19
CA LEU A 174 7.85 -8.94 -18.91
C LEU A 174 7.05 -7.92 -18.11
N MET A 175 5.93 -8.38 -17.57
CA MET A 175 5.19 -7.72 -16.49
C MET A 175 4.84 -8.73 -15.40
N SER A 176 4.51 -8.25 -14.22
CA SER A 176 4.05 -9.12 -13.15
C SER A 176 2.57 -9.41 -13.28
N ASN A 177 2.13 -10.55 -12.74
CA ASN A 177 0.71 -10.90 -12.72
C ASN A 177 -0.08 -9.85 -11.91
N PRO A 178 -1.10 -9.19 -12.49
CA PRO A 178 -1.92 -8.20 -11.79
C PRO A 178 -2.65 -8.73 -10.54
N ALA A 179 -2.94 -10.02 -10.49
CA ALA A 179 -3.53 -10.64 -9.31
C ALA A 179 -2.61 -10.63 -8.08
N ILE A 180 -1.29 -10.49 -8.31
CA ILE A 180 -0.26 -10.52 -7.26
C ILE A 180 0.34 -9.14 -7.05
N SER A 181 0.58 -8.39 -8.12
CA SER A 181 1.23 -7.08 -8.11
C SER A 181 0.21 -5.95 -8.28
N GLY A 182 -0.02 -5.17 -7.23
CA GLY A 182 -0.86 -3.97 -7.30
C GLY A 182 -0.34 -2.92 -8.29
N THR A 183 0.98 -2.84 -8.51
CA THR A 183 1.58 -1.98 -9.55
C THR A 183 1.10 -2.37 -10.95
N ASN A 184 1.10 -3.68 -11.27
CA ASN A 184 0.66 -4.14 -12.57
C ASN A 184 -0.87 -4.21 -12.68
N TYR A 185 -1.59 -4.37 -11.56
CA TYR A 185 -3.04 -4.16 -11.54
C TYR A 185 -3.39 -2.71 -11.92
N ALA A 186 -2.65 -1.73 -11.41
CA ALA A 186 -2.83 -0.34 -11.78
C ALA A 186 -2.66 -0.10 -13.29
N VAL A 187 -1.69 -0.75 -13.95
CA VAL A 187 -1.54 -0.68 -15.41
C VAL A 187 -2.80 -1.19 -16.11
N VAL A 188 -3.32 -2.34 -15.68
CA VAL A 188 -4.53 -2.90 -16.30
C VAL A 188 -5.72 -1.98 -16.11
N ASN A 189 -5.94 -1.52 -14.88
CA ASN A 189 -7.05 -0.63 -14.55
C ASN A 189 -6.97 0.70 -15.33
N ALA A 190 -5.81 1.35 -15.34
CA ALA A 190 -5.60 2.63 -16.02
C ALA A 190 -5.81 2.53 -17.54
N LEU A 191 -5.29 1.49 -18.19
CA LEU A 191 -5.46 1.29 -19.64
C LEU A 191 -6.89 0.92 -20.00
N LEU A 192 -7.60 0.17 -19.15
CA LEU A 192 -9.04 -0.09 -19.36
C LEU A 192 -9.87 1.19 -19.23
N GLN A 193 -9.53 2.08 -18.29
CA GLN A 193 -10.19 3.38 -18.18
C GLN A 193 -9.89 4.28 -19.38
N GLN A 194 -8.64 4.34 -19.81
CA GLN A 194 -8.21 5.21 -20.90
C GLN A 194 -8.76 4.76 -22.27
N LYS A 195 -8.68 3.46 -22.56
CA LYS A 195 -9.07 2.90 -23.87
C LYS A 195 -10.56 2.51 -23.94
N GLY A 196 -11.23 2.42 -22.77
CA GLY A 196 -12.52 1.75 -22.64
C GLY A 196 -12.37 0.24 -22.50
N LYS A 197 -13.36 -0.43 -21.85
CA LYS A 197 -13.24 -1.85 -21.51
C LYS A 197 -12.97 -2.74 -22.73
N ASP A 198 -13.70 -2.57 -23.83
CA ASP A 198 -13.58 -3.46 -25.00
C ASP A 198 -12.20 -3.31 -25.69
N GLU A 199 -11.80 -2.11 -26.02
CA GLU A 199 -10.51 -1.86 -26.69
C GLU A 199 -9.33 -2.11 -25.74
N GLY A 200 -9.49 -1.83 -24.45
CA GLY A 200 -8.48 -2.14 -23.43
C GLY A 200 -8.25 -3.65 -23.31
N TRP A 201 -9.30 -4.47 -23.33
CA TRP A 201 -9.13 -5.93 -23.32
C TRP A 201 -8.49 -6.46 -24.59
N LYS A 202 -8.87 -5.95 -25.76
CA LYS A 202 -8.18 -6.29 -27.03
C LYS A 202 -6.70 -5.93 -26.98
N TYR A 203 -6.36 -4.79 -26.38
CA TYR A 203 -4.97 -4.42 -26.15
C TYR A 203 -4.24 -5.47 -25.33
N PHE A 204 -4.80 -5.91 -24.20
CA PHE A 204 -4.17 -6.93 -23.35
C PHE A 204 -4.10 -8.31 -24.00
N GLU A 205 -5.08 -8.70 -24.80
CA GLU A 205 -5.02 -9.91 -25.61
C GLU A 205 -3.86 -9.87 -26.60
N ASN A 206 -3.59 -8.71 -27.22
CA ASN A 206 -2.46 -8.51 -28.11
C ASN A 206 -1.13 -8.46 -27.35
N LEU A 207 -1.06 -7.73 -26.23
CA LEU A 207 0.12 -7.69 -25.37
C LEU A 207 0.51 -9.09 -24.86
N ASN A 208 -0.48 -9.90 -24.50
CA ASN A 208 -0.27 -11.28 -24.06
C ASN A 208 0.45 -12.15 -25.09
N LYS A 209 0.32 -11.85 -26.40
CA LYS A 209 1.06 -12.58 -27.45
C LYS A 209 2.56 -12.36 -27.38
N ASN A 210 2.99 -11.20 -26.82
CA ASN A 210 4.39 -10.80 -26.68
C ASN A 210 4.99 -11.17 -25.33
N ILE A 211 4.19 -11.64 -24.37
CA ILE A 211 4.62 -12.05 -23.04
C ILE A 211 4.65 -13.58 -22.96
N SER A 212 5.80 -14.14 -22.60
CA SER A 212 5.94 -15.59 -22.44
C SER A 212 5.40 -16.11 -21.10
N TYR A 213 5.55 -15.35 -20.05
CA TYR A 213 5.03 -15.65 -18.69
C TYR A 213 4.86 -14.35 -17.89
N TYR A 214 4.04 -14.40 -16.85
CA TYR A 214 3.88 -13.30 -15.88
C TYR A 214 4.63 -13.61 -14.60
N SER A 215 5.41 -12.64 -14.11
CA SER A 215 6.19 -12.84 -12.90
C SER A 215 5.34 -12.74 -11.64
N LYS A 216 5.86 -13.29 -10.54
CA LYS A 216 5.13 -13.39 -9.25
C LYS A 216 5.40 -12.22 -8.30
N ARG A 217 6.32 -11.30 -8.62
CA ARG A 217 6.66 -10.15 -7.77
C ARG A 217 6.79 -8.89 -8.60
N GLY A 218 6.32 -7.75 -8.07
CA GLY A 218 6.37 -6.45 -8.74
C GLY A 218 7.78 -5.99 -9.14
N LYS A 219 8.83 -6.46 -8.45
CA LYS A 219 10.23 -6.15 -8.77
C LYS A 219 10.85 -7.03 -9.87
N ASP A 220 10.24 -8.16 -10.22
CA ASP A 220 10.85 -9.11 -11.16
C ASP A 220 11.08 -8.51 -12.56
N PRO A 221 10.15 -7.72 -13.15
CA PRO A 221 10.39 -7.11 -14.45
C PRO A 221 11.67 -6.26 -14.47
N LYS A 222 11.92 -5.45 -13.41
CA LYS A 222 13.16 -4.71 -13.23
C LYS A 222 14.38 -5.63 -13.20
N LEU A 223 14.35 -6.67 -12.36
CA LEU A 223 15.49 -7.57 -12.18
C LEU A 223 15.81 -8.35 -13.46
N LYS A 224 14.78 -8.89 -14.12
CA LYS A 224 14.92 -9.71 -15.34
C LYS A 224 15.39 -8.89 -16.54
N THR A 225 14.85 -7.68 -16.72
CA THR A 225 15.33 -6.75 -17.75
C THR A 225 16.77 -6.34 -17.50
N THR A 226 17.14 -6.07 -16.23
CA THR A 226 18.52 -5.71 -15.88
C THR A 226 19.50 -6.88 -16.11
N ALA A 227 19.04 -8.11 -15.95
CA ALA A 227 19.81 -9.32 -16.22
C ALA A 227 19.89 -9.67 -17.72
N GLY A 228 19.13 -8.99 -18.60
CA GLY A 228 19.09 -9.25 -20.03
C GLY A 228 18.22 -10.46 -20.43
N GLU A 229 17.36 -10.94 -19.54
CA GLU A 229 16.45 -12.06 -19.85
C GLU A 229 15.31 -11.63 -20.79
N VAL A 230 14.93 -10.34 -20.74
CA VAL A 230 13.98 -9.69 -21.63
C VAL A 230 14.48 -8.27 -21.97
N ALA A 231 14.03 -7.74 -23.08
CA ALA A 231 14.39 -6.39 -23.50
C ALA A 231 13.64 -5.29 -22.73
N ILE A 232 12.39 -5.56 -22.32
CA ILE A 232 11.46 -4.56 -21.79
C ILE A 232 10.78 -5.08 -20.54
N GLY A 233 10.89 -4.34 -19.43
CA GLY A 233 10.16 -4.60 -18.20
C GLY A 233 9.10 -3.53 -17.94
N ILE A 234 7.84 -3.92 -17.84
CA ILE A 234 6.76 -3.04 -17.35
C ILE A 234 6.84 -3.03 -15.82
N THR A 235 7.28 -1.91 -15.24
CA THR A 235 7.62 -1.84 -13.81
C THR A 235 7.38 -0.46 -13.22
N TYR A 236 7.39 -0.38 -11.88
CA TYR A 236 7.40 0.90 -11.18
C TYR A 236 8.66 1.70 -11.51
N ILE A 237 8.56 3.03 -11.45
CA ILE A 237 9.70 3.92 -11.66
C ILE A 237 10.02 4.63 -10.36
N ASP A 238 11.24 4.44 -9.89
CA ASP A 238 11.86 5.10 -8.75
C ASP A 238 13.33 5.42 -9.03
N ASN A 239 14.02 6.04 -8.09
CA ASN A 239 15.42 6.38 -8.24
C ASN A 239 16.33 5.15 -8.46
N SER A 240 15.95 3.97 -7.94
CA SER A 240 16.74 2.75 -8.12
C SER A 240 16.74 2.28 -9.58
N ILE A 241 15.66 2.57 -10.31
CA ILE A 241 15.53 2.27 -11.74
C ILE A 241 16.25 3.34 -12.57
N VAL A 242 16.07 4.61 -12.22
CA VAL A 242 16.74 5.72 -12.92
C VAL A 242 18.28 5.64 -12.79
N LYS A 243 18.80 5.15 -11.69
CA LYS A 243 20.24 4.89 -11.52
C LYS A 243 20.78 3.86 -12.52
N LEU A 244 19.97 2.88 -12.92
CA LEU A 244 20.39 1.88 -13.89
C LEU A 244 20.72 2.47 -15.27
N GLU A 245 20.15 3.63 -15.62
CA GLU A 245 20.53 4.34 -16.86
C GLU A 245 22.00 4.79 -16.86
N LYS A 246 22.55 5.09 -15.68
CA LYS A 246 23.92 5.57 -15.49
C LYS A 246 24.91 4.41 -15.27
N GLU A 247 24.47 3.38 -14.59
CA GLU A 247 25.32 2.27 -14.16
C GLU A 247 25.35 1.11 -15.17
N LYS A 248 24.31 0.98 -15.96
CA LYS A 248 24.12 -0.08 -16.97
C LYS A 248 23.51 0.53 -18.22
N ASN A 249 23.63 -0.13 -19.35
CA ASN A 249 23.06 0.36 -20.61
C ASN A 249 21.53 0.20 -20.67
N MET A 250 20.84 0.79 -19.66
CA MET A 250 19.39 0.81 -19.53
C MET A 250 18.81 2.15 -19.98
N GLN A 251 17.50 2.17 -20.18
CA GLN A 251 16.74 3.39 -20.42
C GLN A 251 15.37 3.30 -19.70
N VAL A 252 14.99 4.38 -19.01
CA VAL A 252 13.65 4.54 -18.44
C VAL A 252 12.77 5.23 -19.46
N ILE A 253 11.60 4.66 -19.73
CA ILE A 253 10.61 5.24 -20.62
C ILE A 253 9.36 5.60 -19.80
N TYR A 254 9.02 6.87 -19.82
CA TYR A 254 7.73 7.38 -19.43
C TYR A 254 6.81 7.32 -20.66
N PRO A 255 5.79 6.45 -20.71
CA PRO A 255 4.92 6.32 -21.88
C PRO A 255 4.29 7.65 -22.27
N GLN A 256 4.40 8.04 -23.55
CA GLN A 256 3.94 9.35 -24.03
C GLN A 256 2.42 9.45 -24.12
N ASP A 257 1.75 8.33 -24.25
CA ASP A 257 0.28 8.18 -24.30
C ASP A 257 -0.37 8.04 -22.92
N GLY A 258 0.43 8.08 -21.84
CA GLY A 258 -0.07 8.14 -20.47
C GLY A 258 0.73 7.29 -19.50
N ILE A 259 0.90 7.81 -18.28
CA ILE A 259 1.64 7.16 -17.20
C ILE A 259 0.64 6.67 -16.17
N PRO A 260 0.42 5.35 -16.04
CA PRO A 260 -0.37 4.78 -14.95
C PRO A 260 0.26 5.06 -13.59
N TRP A 261 -0.58 5.24 -12.58
CA TRP A 261 -0.13 5.42 -11.22
C TRP A 261 -1.10 4.78 -10.23
N VAL A 262 -0.66 4.59 -9.00
CA VAL A 262 -1.49 4.03 -7.93
C VAL A 262 -1.06 4.58 -6.58
N VAL A 263 -2.05 4.77 -5.70
CA VAL A 263 -1.77 5.06 -4.28
C VAL A 263 -1.18 3.80 -3.63
N GLU A 264 -0.05 3.97 -2.97
CA GLU A 264 0.47 2.97 -2.05
C GLU A 264 -0.16 3.17 -0.69
N GLY A 265 -0.92 2.18 -0.25
CA GLY A 265 -1.65 2.26 1.00
C GLY A 265 -0.84 1.83 2.22
N MET A 266 -1.35 2.21 3.39
CA MET A 266 -1.10 1.58 4.68
C MET A 266 -2.42 1.45 5.43
N ALA A 267 -2.53 0.45 6.29
CA ALA A 267 -3.75 0.17 7.06
C ALA A 267 -3.43 -0.64 8.32
N ILE A 268 -4.29 -0.51 9.31
CA ILE A 268 -4.28 -1.36 10.50
C ILE A 268 -5.20 -2.57 10.21
N PHE A 269 -4.73 -3.77 10.50
CA PHE A 269 -5.59 -4.95 10.40
C PHE A 269 -6.62 -4.97 11.53
N LYS A 270 -7.83 -5.43 11.21
CA LYS A 270 -8.86 -5.67 12.21
C LYS A 270 -8.38 -6.69 13.24
N ASN A 271 -8.63 -6.43 14.52
CA ASN A 271 -8.13 -7.25 15.63
C ASN A 271 -6.61 -7.29 15.74
N ALA A 272 -5.92 -6.22 15.35
CA ALA A 272 -4.49 -6.06 15.59
C ALA A 272 -4.13 -6.32 17.06
N SER A 273 -3.08 -7.09 17.30
CA SER A 273 -2.68 -7.49 18.65
C SER A 273 -2.14 -6.31 19.49
N ASN A 274 -1.56 -5.31 18.81
CA ASN A 274 -1.09 -4.06 19.39
C ASN A 274 -1.68 -2.86 18.64
N LEU A 275 -3.00 -2.67 18.80
CA LEU A 275 -3.75 -1.61 18.11
C LEU A 275 -3.19 -0.20 18.39
N GLU A 276 -2.86 0.08 19.63
CA GLU A 276 -2.34 1.42 19.99
C GLU A 276 -0.94 1.66 19.41
N GLY A 277 -0.08 0.65 19.40
CA GLY A 277 1.21 0.71 18.72
C GLY A 277 1.06 0.91 17.20
N ALA A 278 0.08 0.26 16.58
CA ALA A 278 -0.24 0.43 15.16
C ALA A 278 -0.72 1.85 14.83
N LYS A 279 -1.58 2.44 15.67
CA LYS A 279 -2.02 3.85 15.52
C LYS A 279 -0.86 4.84 15.65
N ILE A 280 0.04 4.60 16.62
CA ILE A 280 1.25 5.41 16.78
C ILE A 280 2.13 5.30 15.52
N PHE A 281 2.25 4.11 14.95
CA PHE A 281 3.03 3.89 13.73
C PHE A 281 2.44 4.66 12.55
N GLU A 282 1.14 4.58 12.27
CA GLU A 282 0.51 5.32 11.17
C GLU A 282 0.67 6.83 11.31
N ASN A 283 0.45 7.38 12.53
CA ASN A 283 0.71 8.80 12.77
C ASN A 283 2.17 9.16 12.54
N TRP A 284 3.10 8.34 13.02
CA TRP A 284 4.53 8.58 12.88
C TRP A 284 4.97 8.54 11.40
N VAL A 285 4.45 7.60 10.61
CA VAL A 285 4.71 7.50 9.16
C VAL A 285 4.31 8.79 8.44
N LEU A 286 3.20 9.42 8.84
CA LEU A 286 2.68 10.62 8.19
C LEU A 286 3.30 11.92 8.69
N LYS A 287 4.20 11.90 9.66
CA LYS A 287 4.97 13.09 10.02
C LYS A 287 5.82 13.55 8.84
N ARG A 288 5.98 14.88 8.73
CA ARG A 288 6.74 15.47 7.61
C ARG A 288 8.15 14.89 7.51
N GLU A 289 8.85 14.78 8.64
CA GLU A 289 10.24 14.29 8.69
C GLU A 289 10.31 12.81 8.24
N THR A 290 9.33 12.00 8.61
CA THR A 290 9.26 10.59 8.20
C THR A 290 8.94 10.47 6.71
N GLN A 291 8.03 11.29 6.20
CA GLN A 291 7.70 11.32 4.77
C GLN A 291 8.88 11.79 3.91
N GLU A 292 9.69 12.74 4.38
CA GLU A 292 10.93 13.16 3.71
C GLU A 292 11.97 12.03 3.66
N GLU A 293 12.04 11.23 4.69
CA GLU A 293 12.94 10.07 4.74
C GLU A 293 12.43 8.93 3.85
N LEU A 294 11.14 8.63 3.90
CA LEU A 294 10.50 7.66 3.01
C LEU A 294 10.69 8.04 1.54
N ALA A 295 10.55 9.32 1.19
CA ALA A 295 10.79 9.78 -0.18
C ALA A 295 12.23 9.47 -0.66
N LYS A 296 13.22 9.52 0.22
CA LYS A 296 14.62 9.17 -0.09
C LYS A 296 14.81 7.65 -0.19
N ILE A 297 14.22 6.88 0.73
CA ILE A 297 14.32 5.40 0.75
C ILE A 297 13.59 4.81 -0.45
N ASP A 298 12.34 5.22 -0.66
CA ASP A 298 11.54 4.80 -1.82
C ASP A 298 12.05 5.42 -3.14
N GLY A 299 12.95 6.41 -3.06
CA GLY A 299 13.51 7.07 -4.22
C GLY A 299 12.47 7.77 -5.09
N LYS A 300 11.48 8.44 -4.46
CA LYS A 300 10.31 9.00 -5.14
C LYS A 300 10.49 10.45 -5.56
N ASP A 301 9.96 10.77 -6.74
CA ASP A 301 9.76 12.16 -7.19
C ASP A 301 8.74 12.88 -6.30
N GLY A 302 8.86 14.22 -6.21
CA GLY A 302 7.91 15.02 -5.48
C GLY A 302 6.46 14.88 -5.94
N ALA A 303 6.23 14.48 -7.21
CA ALA A 303 4.91 14.16 -7.74
C ALA A 303 4.29 12.89 -7.15
N MET A 304 5.10 12.06 -6.50
CA MET A 304 4.72 10.74 -5.97
C MET A 304 4.50 10.76 -4.45
N LEU A 305 4.44 11.94 -3.85
CA LEU A 305 4.28 12.10 -2.40
C LEU A 305 2.87 12.52 -2.06
N VAL A 306 2.32 11.94 -1.00
CA VAL A 306 0.93 12.22 -0.56
C VAL A 306 0.83 13.47 0.30
N LYS A 307 1.90 13.85 1.01
CA LYS A 307 1.96 15.10 1.77
C LYS A 307 2.44 16.26 0.91
N PRO A 308 1.73 17.40 0.93
CA PRO A 308 2.12 18.57 0.15
C PRO A 308 3.43 19.20 0.66
N GLY A 309 4.20 19.77 -0.28
CA GLY A 309 5.39 20.55 0.04
C GLY A 309 6.60 19.75 0.50
N ILE A 310 6.58 18.42 0.42
CA ILE A 310 7.77 17.59 0.62
C ILE A 310 8.57 17.54 -0.68
N LYS A 311 9.86 17.79 -0.58
CA LYS A 311 10.77 17.73 -1.71
C LYS A 311 11.25 16.29 -1.90
N GLY A 312 10.74 15.64 -2.94
CA GLY A 312 11.24 14.33 -3.39
C GLY A 312 12.53 14.43 -4.20
N ILE A 313 12.95 13.30 -4.76
CA ILE A 313 14.02 13.22 -5.77
C ILE A 313 13.46 13.70 -7.11
N ASP A 314 14.25 14.44 -7.89
CA ASP A 314 13.83 14.87 -9.23
C ASP A 314 14.10 13.76 -10.25
N LEU A 315 13.07 12.99 -10.56
CA LEU A 315 13.11 11.93 -11.57
C LEU A 315 12.66 12.39 -12.96
N LYS A 316 12.39 13.70 -13.11
CA LYS A 316 11.89 14.28 -14.37
C LYS A 316 10.56 13.67 -14.84
N VAL A 317 9.70 13.29 -13.89
CA VAL A 317 8.38 12.76 -14.19
C VAL A 317 7.57 13.78 -14.98
N PRO A 318 7.09 13.46 -16.19
CA PRO A 318 6.22 14.35 -16.95
C PRO A 318 4.81 14.34 -16.34
N LYS A 319 4.55 15.26 -15.42
CA LYS A 319 3.33 15.33 -14.61
C LYS A 319 2.06 15.50 -15.43
N ASP A 320 2.16 16.14 -16.58
CA ASP A 320 1.08 16.31 -17.55
C ASP A 320 0.68 15.00 -18.25
N LYS A 321 1.52 13.98 -18.14
CA LYS A 321 1.28 12.63 -18.69
C LYS A 321 0.72 11.65 -17.69
N LEU A 322 0.61 12.01 -16.41
CA LEU A 322 -0.06 11.15 -15.45
C LEU A 322 -1.53 10.95 -15.88
N MET A 323 -1.96 9.70 -15.97
CA MET A 323 -3.32 9.36 -16.37
C MET A 323 -4.35 9.92 -15.38
N LYS A 324 -5.48 10.37 -15.91
CA LYS A 324 -6.63 10.69 -15.06
C LYS A 324 -7.36 9.40 -14.76
N GLU A 325 -7.34 9.00 -13.50
CA GLU A 325 -7.91 7.73 -13.07
C GLU A 325 -9.04 7.94 -12.06
N ASP A 326 -10.12 7.20 -12.20
CA ASP A 326 -11.11 7.02 -11.15
C ASP A 326 -10.62 5.92 -10.20
N LEU A 327 -10.06 6.35 -9.07
CA LEU A 327 -9.52 5.43 -8.07
C LEU A 327 -10.58 4.52 -7.44
N SER A 328 -11.87 4.88 -7.51
CA SER A 328 -12.94 4.03 -6.97
C SER A 328 -13.09 2.71 -7.72
N SER A 329 -12.69 2.69 -9.00
CA SER A 329 -12.71 1.48 -9.84
C SER A 329 -11.72 0.41 -9.37
N PHE A 330 -10.65 0.81 -8.65
CA PHE A 330 -9.63 -0.14 -8.18
C PHE A 330 -10.18 -1.26 -7.30
N GLY A 331 -11.13 -0.93 -6.42
CA GLY A 331 -11.83 -1.95 -5.61
C GLY A 331 -13.05 -2.51 -6.34
N LYS A 332 -13.92 -1.62 -6.82
CA LYS A 332 -15.22 -1.98 -7.41
C LYS A 332 -15.11 -2.98 -8.56
N ASP A 333 -14.18 -2.76 -9.48
CA ASP A 333 -14.02 -3.56 -10.69
C ASP A 333 -12.97 -4.69 -10.53
N ARG A 334 -12.31 -4.78 -9.36
CA ARG A 334 -11.17 -5.67 -9.15
C ARG A 334 -11.45 -7.12 -9.48
N LYS A 335 -12.57 -7.65 -9.00
CA LYS A 335 -12.93 -9.05 -9.26
C LYS A 335 -13.14 -9.32 -10.74
N GLU A 336 -13.92 -8.47 -11.41
CA GLU A 336 -14.21 -8.56 -12.84
C GLU A 336 -12.92 -8.51 -13.67
N ILE A 337 -12.04 -7.55 -13.34
CA ILE A 337 -10.75 -7.37 -14.02
C ILE A 337 -9.86 -8.59 -13.84
N LEU A 338 -9.73 -9.13 -12.64
CA LEU A 338 -8.86 -10.27 -12.38
C LEU A 338 -9.41 -11.57 -12.96
N ASP A 339 -10.72 -11.77 -12.97
CA ASP A 339 -11.35 -12.92 -13.62
C ASP A 339 -11.09 -12.88 -15.14
N LYS A 340 -11.31 -11.73 -15.79
CA LYS A 340 -11.04 -11.56 -17.22
C LYS A 340 -9.55 -11.66 -17.54
N TRP A 341 -8.69 -11.12 -16.68
CA TRP A 341 -7.24 -11.27 -16.82
C TRP A 341 -6.80 -12.74 -16.82
N LYS A 342 -7.37 -13.55 -15.92
CA LYS A 342 -7.07 -14.97 -15.83
C LYS A 342 -7.38 -15.70 -17.14
N ASP A 343 -8.49 -15.35 -17.80
CA ASP A 343 -8.86 -15.91 -19.09
C ASP A 343 -7.85 -15.55 -20.19
N ILE A 344 -7.36 -14.29 -20.19
CA ILE A 344 -6.37 -13.81 -21.17
C ILE A 344 -4.98 -14.40 -20.92
N ALA A 345 -4.53 -14.38 -19.66
CA ALA A 345 -3.20 -14.86 -19.29
C ALA A 345 -3.07 -16.39 -19.41
N GLY A 346 -4.16 -17.13 -19.24
CA GLY A 346 -4.15 -18.57 -19.27
C GLY A 346 -3.19 -19.17 -18.22
N ASN A 347 -2.29 -20.05 -18.70
CA ASN A 347 -1.29 -20.72 -17.84
C ASN A 347 0.07 -20.03 -17.81
N LYS A 348 0.19 -18.81 -18.33
CA LYS A 348 1.47 -18.06 -18.37
C LYS A 348 1.95 -17.60 -17.01
#